data_d9f6c69afdf050b5632d3686a379fc6c
#
_entry.id   d9f6c69afdf050b5632d3686a379fc6c
#
_cell.length_a   1.000
_cell.length_b   1.000
_cell.length_c   1.000
_cell.angle_alpha   90.00
_cell.angle_beta   90.00
_cell.angle_gamma   90.00
#
_symmetry.space_group_name_H-M   'P 1'
#
loop_
_entity.id
_entity.type
_entity.pdbx_description
1 polymer ?
#
loop_
_entity_poly.entity_id
_entity_poly.type
_entity_poly.pdbx_seq_one_letter_code
_entity_poly.pdbx_strand_id
1 'polypeptide(L)'
;SGILHAEKLGDSGRILEYAEYLESLSPQNGLTEVIQDDHQTMNGFLYNKRVEQYLHTAIAEDLFELYYQPVYSTQEKRFVTLEALSRLHHPELGWIAPDVFIQIAEKNHLIEQITDLQFCRVCRFLKEHGKLMEQLLNVKVNLSSLDLMRTDCSSHFIRIMDKYEIPHEWIQFEITETVATEYNAGLGMVIDGFMAAG
;
A
#
# COMPACT_ATOMS: atom_id res chain seq x y z
N SER A 1 26.18 15.02 10.01
CA SER A 1 25.92 15.30 11.44
C SER A 1 24.98 16.49 11.54
N GLY A 2 23.72 16.23 11.80
CA GLY A 2 22.71 17.26 12.05
C GLY A 2 22.72 17.70 13.49
N ILE A 3 22.51 18.98 13.75
CA ILE A 3 22.22 19.49 15.10
C ILE A 3 20.73 19.26 15.32
N LEU A 4 20.38 18.35 16.23
CA LEU A 4 19.00 18.03 16.57
C LEU A 4 18.51 18.98 17.67
N HIS A 5 17.34 19.59 17.52
CA HIS A 5 16.62 20.25 18.59
C HIS A 5 15.97 19.21 19.52
N ALA A 6 16.81 18.41 20.18
CA ALA A 6 16.44 17.30 21.05
C ALA A 6 15.50 17.69 22.20
N GLU A 7 15.49 18.97 22.59
CA GLU A 7 14.67 19.49 23.70
C GLU A 7 13.16 19.29 23.53
N LYS A 8 12.69 19.17 22.27
CA LYS A 8 11.25 18.97 21.98
C LYS A 8 10.82 17.51 21.97
N LEU A 9 11.75 16.57 21.92
CA LEU A 9 11.44 15.15 21.77
C LEU A 9 11.35 14.40 23.11
N GLY A 10 11.94 14.95 24.18
CA GLY A 10 11.76 14.52 25.57
C GLY A 10 12.26 13.12 25.95
N ASP A 11 12.60 12.27 24.98
CA ASP A 11 13.03 10.89 25.18
C ASP A 11 14.10 10.50 24.17
N SER A 12 15.12 9.75 24.61
CA SER A 12 16.23 9.29 23.75
C SER A 12 15.77 8.39 22.59
N GLY A 13 14.72 7.59 22.78
CA GLY A 13 14.13 6.77 21.73
C GLY A 13 13.57 7.62 20.58
N ARG A 14 12.84 8.67 20.91
CA ARG A 14 12.29 9.61 19.91
C ARG A 14 13.36 10.39 19.17
N ILE A 15 14.48 10.67 19.81
CA ILE A 15 15.61 11.33 19.15
C ILE A 15 16.19 10.42 18.05
N LEU A 16 16.33 9.12 18.32
CA LEU A 16 16.81 8.15 17.35
C LEU A 16 15.83 7.99 16.17
N GLU A 17 14.55 7.82 16.46
CA GLU A 17 13.50 7.73 15.42
C GLU A 17 13.44 8.99 14.53
N TYR A 18 13.65 10.16 15.13
CA TYR A 18 13.71 11.41 14.37
C TYR A 18 14.97 11.49 13.52
N ALA A 19 16.10 11.01 14.01
CA ALA A 19 17.33 10.94 13.21
C ALA A 19 17.17 10.00 12.01
N GLU A 20 16.53 8.84 12.18
CA GLU A 20 16.20 7.93 11.09
C GLU A 20 15.22 8.55 10.08
N TYR A 21 14.23 9.32 10.57
CA TYR A 21 13.32 10.06 9.70
C TYR A 21 14.08 11.11 8.85
N LEU A 22 15.00 11.87 9.46
CA LEU A 22 15.84 12.82 8.75
C LEU A 22 16.72 12.13 7.68
N GLU A 23 17.25 10.97 7.99
CA GLU A 23 18.02 10.16 7.05
C GLU A 23 17.17 9.71 5.86
N SER A 24 15.91 9.33 6.11
CA SER A 24 14.98 8.91 5.04
C SER A 24 14.60 10.03 4.07
N LEU A 25 14.73 11.30 4.48
CA LEU A 25 14.50 12.45 3.62
C LEU A 25 15.70 12.79 2.72
N SER A 26 16.86 12.15 2.94
CA SER A 26 18.06 12.37 2.13
C SER A 26 17.86 11.78 0.73
N PRO A 27 18.19 12.54 -0.33
CA PRO A 27 18.11 12.00 -1.68
C PRO A 27 19.11 10.84 -1.84
N GLN A 28 18.66 9.71 -2.40
CA GLN A 28 19.47 8.50 -2.63
C GLN A 28 20.59 8.68 -3.70
N ASN A 29 20.76 9.89 -4.20
CA ASN A 29 21.65 10.19 -5.35
C ASN A 29 23.12 10.47 -5.00
N GLY A 30 23.58 10.09 -3.80
CA GLY A 30 25.00 10.21 -3.43
C GLY A 30 25.50 11.65 -3.17
N LEU A 31 24.63 12.64 -3.22
CA LEU A 31 24.92 14.02 -2.83
C LEU A 31 24.58 14.16 -1.34
N THR A 32 25.59 14.57 -0.56
CA THR A 32 25.41 14.84 0.87
C THR A 32 24.67 16.19 1.01
N GLU A 33 23.35 16.16 1.01
CA GLU A 33 22.57 17.33 1.40
C GLU A 33 22.44 17.37 2.94
N VAL A 34 22.67 18.57 3.49
CA VAL A 34 22.43 18.80 4.90
C VAL A 34 20.94 19.05 5.08
N ILE A 35 20.21 18.05 5.59
CA ILE A 35 18.82 18.26 5.97
C ILE A 35 18.80 19.12 7.23
N GLN A 36 18.21 20.31 7.13
CA GLN A 36 18.01 21.18 8.28
C GLN A 36 16.86 20.66 9.12
N ASP A 37 17.11 20.51 10.42
CA ASP A 37 16.08 20.34 11.42
C ASP A 37 15.31 21.66 11.57
N ASP A 38 14.22 21.80 10.83
CA ASP A 38 13.33 22.92 10.89
C ASP A 38 11.94 22.52 11.42
N HIS A 39 11.09 23.53 11.63
CA HIS A 39 9.71 23.28 12.07
C HIS A 39 8.89 22.44 11.10
N GLN A 40 9.15 22.50 9.81
CA GLN A 40 8.41 21.75 8.80
C GLN A 40 8.79 20.27 8.86
N THR A 41 10.05 19.96 8.97
CA THR A 41 10.60 18.60 9.10
C THR A 41 10.09 17.93 10.38
N MET A 42 10.13 18.67 11.51
CA MET A 42 9.59 18.17 12.79
C MET A 42 8.08 17.91 12.71
N ASN A 43 7.31 18.80 12.08
CA ASN A 43 5.87 18.61 11.90
C ASN A 43 5.57 17.39 11.01
N GLY A 44 6.36 17.14 9.96
CA GLY A 44 6.27 15.96 9.13
C GLY A 44 6.49 14.67 9.93
N PHE A 45 7.54 14.65 10.76
CA PHE A 45 7.80 13.52 11.66
C PHE A 45 6.63 13.24 12.63
N LEU A 46 6.14 14.28 13.30
CA LEU A 46 5.03 14.15 14.23
C LEU A 46 3.72 13.71 13.52
N TYR A 47 3.50 14.19 12.31
CA TYR A 47 2.39 13.74 11.48
C TYR A 47 2.50 12.24 11.16
N ASN A 48 3.67 11.79 10.69
CA ASN A 48 3.91 10.37 10.38
C ASN A 48 3.72 9.48 11.62
N LYS A 49 4.17 9.92 12.80
CA LYS A 49 3.94 9.19 14.05
C LYS A 49 2.47 9.09 14.43
N ARG A 50 1.68 10.12 14.20
CA ARG A 50 0.22 10.05 14.43
C ARG A 50 -0.46 9.10 13.45
N VAL A 51 -0.03 9.11 12.18
CA VAL A 51 -0.53 8.15 11.17
C VAL A 51 -0.17 6.72 11.57
N GLU A 52 1.09 6.46 11.97
CA GLU A 52 1.55 5.14 12.42
C GLU A 52 0.69 4.60 13.57
N GLN A 53 0.46 5.40 14.60
CA GLN A 53 -0.39 5.01 15.73
C GLN A 53 -1.83 4.73 15.30
N TYR A 54 -2.36 5.52 14.37
CA TYR A 54 -3.71 5.36 13.88
C TYR A 54 -3.89 4.11 13.00
N LEU A 55 -2.86 3.69 12.27
CA LEU A 55 -2.93 2.50 11.41
C LEU A 55 -3.33 1.24 12.18
N HIS A 56 -2.84 1.05 13.40
CA HIS A 56 -3.25 -0.09 14.23
C HIS A 56 -4.76 -0.09 14.51
N THR A 57 -5.31 1.08 14.85
CA THR A 57 -6.77 1.23 15.06
C THR A 57 -7.52 1.03 13.75
N ALA A 58 -7.03 1.64 12.66
CA ALA A 58 -7.68 1.56 11.36
C ALA A 58 -7.74 0.12 10.82
N ILE A 59 -6.73 -0.70 11.08
CA ILE A 59 -6.72 -2.12 10.73
C ILE A 59 -7.70 -2.90 11.62
N ALA A 60 -7.64 -2.70 12.94
CA ALA A 60 -8.45 -3.43 13.90
C ALA A 60 -9.96 -3.16 13.74
N GLU A 61 -10.32 -1.93 13.39
CA GLU A 61 -11.70 -1.48 13.23
C GLU A 61 -12.16 -1.44 11.75
N ASP A 62 -11.28 -1.84 10.82
CA ASP A 62 -11.55 -1.85 9.36
C ASP A 62 -12.02 -0.48 8.83
N LEU A 63 -11.27 0.59 9.17
CA LEU A 63 -11.63 1.98 8.86
C LEU A 63 -11.17 2.45 7.46
N PHE A 64 -10.56 1.58 6.68
CA PHE A 64 -10.18 1.91 5.31
C PHE A 64 -11.41 1.95 4.42
N GLU A 65 -11.43 2.90 3.50
CA GLU A 65 -12.40 2.95 2.40
C GLU A 65 -11.75 2.41 1.12
N LEU A 66 -12.56 1.82 0.25
CA LEU A 66 -12.12 1.34 -1.05
C LEU A 66 -12.83 2.12 -2.16
N TYR A 67 -12.03 2.81 -2.97
CA TYR A 67 -12.49 3.57 -4.12
C TYR A 67 -12.11 2.83 -5.39
N TYR A 68 -12.95 2.93 -6.41
CA TYR A 68 -12.70 2.34 -7.71
C TYR A 68 -12.52 3.42 -8.76
N GLN A 69 -11.33 3.47 -9.35
CA GLN A 69 -11.01 4.41 -10.42
C GLN A 69 -11.18 3.70 -11.78
N PRO A 70 -12.11 4.16 -12.63
CA PRO A 70 -12.31 3.55 -13.95
C PRO A 70 -11.17 3.93 -14.89
N VAL A 71 -10.67 2.92 -15.64
CA VAL A 71 -9.62 3.05 -16.65
C VAL A 71 -10.27 2.99 -18.04
N TYR A 72 -10.08 4.04 -18.84
CA TYR A 72 -10.65 4.16 -20.16
C TYR A 72 -9.69 3.63 -21.23
N SER A 73 -10.18 2.73 -22.09
CA SER A 73 -9.45 2.27 -23.27
C SER A 73 -9.73 3.21 -24.46
N THR A 74 -8.70 3.84 -24.96
CA THR A 74 -8.80 4.69 -26.17
C THR A 74 -9.05 3.88 -27.45
N GLN A 75 -8.66 2.61 -27.45
CA GLN A 75 -8.87 1.68 -28.55
C GLN A 75 -10.33 1.19 -28.59
N GLU A 76 -10.85 0.75 -27.44
CA GLU A 76 -12.22 0.25 -27.32
C GLU A 76 -13.26 1.35 -27.11
N LYS A 77 -12.81 2.58 -26.83
CA LYS A 77 -13.65 3.77 -26.59
C LYS A 77 -14.67 3.57 -25.46
N ARG A 78 -14.28 2.81 -24.43
CA ARG A 78 -15.10 2.52 -23.24
C ARG A 78 -14.22 2.34 -22.00
N PHE A 79 -14.82 2.37 -20.83
CA PHE A 79 -14.14 1.91 -19.63
C PHE A 79 -14.01 0.38 -19.66
N VAL A 80 -12.81 -0.11 -19.38
CA VAL A 80 -12.48 -1.54 -19.51
C VAL A 80 -12.03 -2.19 -18.21
N THR A 81 -11.57 -1.40 -17.24
CA THR A 81 -10.98 -1.88 -16.00
C THR A 81 -11.31 -0.91 -14.87
N LEU A 82 -11.35 -1.40 -13.64
CA LEU A 82 -11.36 -0.57 -12.44
C LEU A 82 -10.04 -0.77 -11.69
N GLU A 83 -9.47 0.28 -11.15
CA GLU A 83 -8.37 0.18 -10.19
C GLU A 83 -8.91 0.39 -8.78
N ALA A 84 -8.65 -0.59 -7.89
CA ALA A 84 -9.06 -0.55 -6.51
C ALA A 84 -8.01 0.23 -5.69
N LEU A 85 -8.43 1.33 -5.08
CA LEU A 85 -7.57 2.28 -4.42
C LEU A 85 -8.01 2.48 -2.97
N SER A 86 -7.13 2.14 -2.04
CA SER A 86 -7.36 2.35 -0.61
C SER A 86 -7.37 3.83 -0.25
N ARG A 87 -8.27 4.19 0.66
CA ARG A 87 -8.37 5.53 1.23
C ARG A 87 -8.45 5.41 2.74
N LEU A 88 -7.81 6.35 3.44
CA LEU A 88 -7.83 6.39 4.90
C LEU A 88 -8.17 7.79 5.36
N HIS A 89 -9.17 7.91 6.23
CA HIS A 89 -9.58 9.16 6.83
C HIS A 89 -9.34 9.11 8.35
N HIS A 90 -8.56 10.07 8.85
CA HIS A 90 -8.35 10.24 10.29
C HIS A 90 -9.28 11.34 10.81
N PRO A 91 -9.94 11.18 11.98
CA PRO A 91 -10.91 12.15 12.49
C PRO A 91 -10.38 13.58 12.64
N GLU A 92 -9.09 13.75 13.00
CA GLU A 92 -8.48 15.06 13.20
C GLU A 92 -7.53 15.49 12.06
N LEU A 93 -6.87 14.52 11.38
CA LEU A 93 -5.92 14.83 10.30
C LEU A 93 -6.60 14.94 8.92
N GLY A 94 -7.87 14.51 8.82
CA GLY A 94 -8.57 14.42 7.55
C GLY A 94 -8.10 13.25 6.69
N TRP A 95 -8.17 13.40 5.38
CA TRP A 95 -7.70 12.38 4.44
C TRP A 95 -6.19 12.25 4.48
N ILE A 96 -5.72 11.02 4.71
CA ILE A 96 -4.30 10.69 4.68
C ILE A 96 -3.97 10.21 3.26
N ALA A 97 -2.94 10.80 2.67
CA ALA A 97 -2.50 10.43 1.33
C ALA A 97 -2.04 8.96 1.29
N PRO A 98 -2.42 8.18 0.26
CA PRO A 98 -2.01 6.77 0.15
C PRO A 98 -0.50 6.57 0.27
N ASP A 99 0.30 7.38 -0.40
CA ASP A 99 1.76 7.30 -0.36
C ASP A 99 2.32 7.40 1.07
N VAL A 100 1.66 8.18 1.93
CA VAL A 100 2.09 8.34 3.33
C VAL A 100 1.75 7.10 4.13
N PHE A 101 0.48 6.66 4.14
CA PHE A 101 0.10 5.55 5.01
C PHE A 101 0.64 4.20 4.50
N ILE A 102 0.81 4.02 3.19
CA ILE A 102 1.41 2.80 2.60
C ILE A 102 2.87 2.68 3.04
N GLN A 103 3.69 3.74 2.85
CA GLN A 103 5.09 3.72 3.29
C GLN A 103 5.26 3.46 4.79
N ILE A 104 4.41 4.07 5.62
CA ILE A 104 4.41 3.84 7.07
C ILE A 104 4.00 2.39 7.37
N ALA A 105 2.99 1.86 6.68
CA ALA A 105 2.53 0.49 6.86
C ALA A 105 3.60 -0.54 6.43
N GLU A 106 4.31 -0.30 5.33
CA GLU A 106 5.43 -1.14 4.88
C GLU A 106 6.57 -1.14 5.91
N LYS A 107 7.00 0.04 6.37
CA LYS A 107 8.06 0.18 7.38
C LYS A 107 7.73 -0.56 8.68
N ASN A 108 6.45 -0.62 9.05
CA ASN A 108 5.98 -1.25 10.29
C ASN A 108 5.41 -2.67 10.08
N HIS A 109 5.58 -3.29 8.90
CA HIS A 109 5.06 -4.61 8.57
C HIS A 109 3.53 -4.76 8.77
N LEU A 110 2.80 -3.69 8.51
CA LEU A 110 1.33 -3.64 8.61
C LEU A 110 0.64 -3.76 7.25
N ILE A 111 1.41 -3.59 6.16
CA ILE A 111 0.83 -3.49 4.80
C ILE A 111 0.11 -4.76 4.39
N GLU A 112 0.62 -5.95 4.72
CA GLU A 112 -0.01 -7.23 4.41
C GLU A 112 -1.43 -7.33 4.98
N GLN A 113 -1.64 -6.83 6.21
CA GLN A 113 -2.95 -6.81 6.84
C GLN A 113 -3.91 -5.86 6.12
N ILE A 114 -3.41 -4.70 5.68
CA ILE A 114 -4.19 -3.73 4.90
C ILE A 114 -4.56 -4.34 3.54
N THR A 115 -3.60 -4.95 2.85
CA THR A 115 -3.83 -5.61 1.56
C THR A 115 -4.88 -6.71 1.69
N ASP A 116 -4.79 -7.56 2.70
CA ASP A 116 -5.76 -8.63 2.96
C ASP A 116 -7.18 -8.09 3.19
N LEU A 117 -7.34 -7.04 4.02
CA LEU A 117 -8.63 -6.38 4.25
C LEU A 117 -9.22 -5.82 2.95
N GLN A 118 -8.40 -5.08 2.19
CA GLN A 118 -8.84 -4.46 0.94
C GLN A 118 -9.18 -5.52 -0.12
N PHE A 119 -8.36 -6.57 -0.23
CA PHE A 119 -8.62 -7.66 -1.18
C PHE A 119 -9.92 -8.41 -0.87
N CYS A 120 -10.18 -8.70 0.39
CA CYS A 120 -11.47 -9.26 0.81
C CYS A 120 -12.66 -8.35 0.43
N ARG A 121 -12.49 -7.03 0.52
CA ARG A 121 -13.52 -6.07 0.09
C ARG A 121 -13.71 -6.05 -1.42
N VAL A 122 -12.62 -6.13 -2.19
CA VAL A 122 -12.70 -6.26 -3.67
C VAL A 122 -13.47 -7.52 -4.05
N CYS A 123 -13.14 -8.67 -3.45
CA CYS A 123 -13.84 -9.93 -3.72
C CYS A 123 -15.33 -9.85 -3.35
N ARG A 124 -15.66 -9.23 -2.22
CA ARG A 124 -17.06 -9.01 -1.81
C ARG A 124 -17.80 -8.12 -2.81
N PHE A 125 -17.20 -7.00 -3.21
CA PHE A 125 -17.76 -6.10 -4.21
C PHE A 125 -18.02 -6.82 -5.53
N LEU A 126 -17.08 -7.61 -6.02
CA LEU A 126 -17.22 -8.38 -7.25
C LEU A 126 -18.33 -9.43 -7.15
N LYS A 127 -18.46 -10.11 -6.00
CA LYS A 127 -19.55 -11.05 -5.76
C LYS A 127 -20.91 -10.39 -5.80
N GLU A 128 -21.05 -9.21 -5.20
CA GLU A 128 -22.28 -8.44 -5.17
C GLU A 128 -22.65 -7.78 -6.51
N HIS A 129 -21.63 -7.43 -7.30
CA HIS A 129 -21.74 -6.65 -8.53
C HIS A 129 -21.22 -7.39 -9.77
N GLY A 130 -21.26 -8.71 -9.79
CA GLY A 130 -20.72 -9.55 -10.87
C GLY A 130 -21.18 -9.17 -12.29
N LYS A 131 -22.41 -8.63 -12.43
CA LYS A 131 -22.89 -8.11 -13.72
C LYS A 131 -22.05 -6.97 -14.29
N LEU A 132 -21.30 -6.26 -13.45
CA LEU A 132 -20.39 -5.21 -13.90
C LEU A 132 -19.28 -5.80 -14.78
N MET A 133 -18.87 -7.05 -14.51
CA MET A 133 -17.83 -7.76 -15.25
C MET A 133 -18.25 -8.17 -16.67
N GLU A 134 -19.54 -8.07 -17.02
CA GLU A 134 -19.98 -8.19 -18.41
C GLU A 134 -19.48 -7.04 -19.29
N GLN A 135 -19.11 -5.91 -18.69
CA GLN A 135 -18.62 -4.70 -19.36
C GLN A 135 -17.14 -4.41 -19.09
N LEU A 136 -16.55 -5.02 -18.08
CA LEU A 136 -15.16 -4.83 -17.67
C LEU A 136 -14.34 -6.09 -17.95
N LEU A 137 -13.04 -5.90 -18.13
CA LEU A 137 -12.10 -7.02 -18.29
C LEU A 137 -11.69 -7.55 -16.91
N ASN A 138 -11.31 -6.65 -16.00
CA ASN A 138 -10.82 -7.00 -14.67
C ASN A 138 -10.91 -5.82 -13.69
N VAL A 139 -10.63 -6.11 -12.42
CA VAL A 139 -10.34 -5.12 -11.38
C VAL A 139 -8.87 -5.25 -11.00
N LYS A 140 -8.15 -4.15 -11.04
CA LYS A 140 -6.73 -4.07 -10.69
C LYS A 140 -6.56 -3.86 -9.20
N VAL A 141 -5.63 -4.61 -8.62
CA VAL A 141 -5.28 -4.55 -7.20
C VAL A 141 -3.77 -4.42 -7.07
N ASN A 142 -3.33 -3.40 -6.34
CA ASN A 142 -1.91 -3.16 -6.10
C ASN A 142 -1.38 -4.11 -5.02
N LEU A 143 -0.23 -4.73 -5.27
CA LEU A 143 0.54 -5.51 -4.29
C LEU A 143 1.82 -4.75 -3.90
N SER A 144 2.13 -4.75 -2.62
CA SER A 144 3.38 -4.21 -2.10
C SER A 144 4.54 -5.19 -2.28
N SER A 145 5.77 -4.71 -2.07
CA SER A 145 6.96 -5.57 -2.02
C SER A 145 6.85 -6.64 -0.93
N LEU A 146 6.31 -6.31 0.23
CA LEU A 146 6.14 -7.24 1.34
C LEU A 146 5.10 -8.32 1.05
N ASP A 147 4.02 -7.99 0.34
CA ASP A 147 3.05 -9.00 -0.13
C ASP A 147 3.72 -10.04 -1.03
N LEU A 148 4.60 -9.60 -1.94
CA LEU A 148 5.31 -10.48 -2.87
C LEU A 148 6.40 -11.33 -2.21
N MET A 149 6.93 -10.91 -1.06
CA MET A 149 7.91 -11.67 -0.27
C MET A 149 7.28 -12.83 0.52
N ARG A 150 5.96 -12.87 0.63
CA ARG A 150 5.26 -13.99 1.28
C ARG A 150 5.50 -15.28 0.48
N THR A 151 5.92 -16.33 1.15
CA THR A 151 6.15 -17.64 0.53
C THR A 151 4.89 -18.26 -0.06
N ASP A 152 3.71 -17.85 0.41
CA ASP A 152 2.40 -18.33 -0.03
C ASP A 152 1.60 -17.26 -0.81
N CYS A 153 2.23 -16.19 -1.31
CA CYS A 153 1.57 -15.04 -1.89
C CYS A 153 0.44 -15.41 -2.87
N SER A 154 0.75 -16.08 -3.97
CA SER A 154 -0.25 -16.46 -4.97
C SER A 154 -1.33 -17.36 -4.40
N SER A 155 -0.95 -18.43 -3.68
CA SER A 155 -1.91 -19.37 -3.09
C SER A 155 -2.79 -18.73 -2.00
N HIS A 156 -2.30 -17.69 -1.32
CA HIS A 156 -3.08 -16.94 -0.35
C HIS A 156 -4.22 -16.15 -1.01
N PHE A 157 -3.90 -15.36 -2.03
CA PHE A 157 -4.91 -14.58 -2.74
C PHE A 157 -5.89 -15.46 -3.53
N ILE A 158 -5.42 -16.54 -4.15
CA ILE A 158 -6.27 -17.53 -4.83
C ILE A 158 -7.28 -18.13 -3.83
N ARG A 159 -6.85 -18.55 -2.63
CA ARG A 159 -7.77 -19.05 -1.60
C ARG A 159 -8.84 -18.02 -1.18
N ILE A 160 -8.49 -16.74 -1.16
CA ILE A 160 -9.48 -15.69 -0.88
C ILE A 160 -10.48 -15.61 -2.03
N MET A 161 -10.04 -15.61 -3.28
CA MET A 161 -10.92 -15.60 -4.46
C MET A 161 -11.86 -16.81 -4.47
N ASP A 162 -11.35 -18.00 -4.23
CA ASP A 162 -12.12 -19.23 -4.14
C ASP A 162 -13.17 -19.17 -3.03
N LYS A 163 -12.80 -18.65 -1.85
CA LYS A 163 -13.74 -18.47 -0.73
C LYS A 163 -14.91 -17.54 -1.09
N TYR A 164 -14.67 -16.53 -1.91
CA TYR A 164 -15.72 -15.61 -2.38
C TYR A 164 -16.38 -16.07 -3.68
N GLU A 165 -15.90 -17.17 -4.27
CA GLU A 165 -16.36 -17.71 -5.57
C GLU A 165 -16.18 -16.70 -6.71
N ILE A 166 -15.04 -15.98 -6.71
CA ILE A 166 -14.68 -15.01 -7.73
C ILE A 166 -13.86 -15.68 -8.83
N PRO A 167 -14.25 -15.58 -10.12
CA PRO A 167 -13.42 -16.02 -11.23
C PRO A 167 -12.05 -15.33 -11.19
N HIS A 168 -10.98 -16.11 -11.35
CA HIS A 168 -9.62 -15.58 -11.17
C HIS A 168 -9.28 -14.52 -12.22
N GLU A 169 -9.77 -14.66 -13.43
CA GLU A 169 -9.61 -13.70 -14.53
C GLU A 169 -10.24 -12.32 -14.26
N TRP A 170 -11.07 -12.18 -13.22
CA TRP A 170 -11.64 -10.88 -12.84
C TRP A 170 -10.68 -9.99 -12.05
N ILE A 171 -9.55 -10.53 -11.61
CA ILE A 171 -8.54 -9.80 -10.85
C ILE A 171 -7.25 -9.70 -11.66
N GLN A 172 -6.68 -8.50 -11.67
CA GLN A 172 -5.33 -8.25 -12.17
C GLN A 172 -4.49 -7.65 -11.05
N PHE A 173 -3.42 -8.33 -10.66
CA PHE A 173 -2.47 -7.76 -9.70
C PHE A 173 -1.49 -6.81 -10.40
N GLU A 174 -1.28 -5.64 -9.80
CA GLU A 174 -0.30 -4.65 -10.25
C GLU A 174 0.87 -4.59 -9.27
N ILE A 175 2.06 -4.56 -9.83
CA ILE A 175 3.33 -4.52 -9.10
C ILE A 175 4.08 -3.28 -9.57
N THR A 176 4.63 -2.50 -8.64
CA THR A 176 5.40 -1.31 -8.99
C THR A 176 6.73 -1.69 -9.64
N GLU A 177 7.24 -0.81 -10.53
CA GLU A 177 8.50 -1.04 -11.27
C GLU A 177 9.72 -1.23 -10.35
N THR A 178 9.74 -0.54 -9.21
CA THR A 178 10.80 -0.68 -8.20
C THR A 178 10.88 -2.10 -7.67
N VAL A 179 9.75 -2.70 -7.36
CA VAL A 179 9.66 -4.09 -6.87
C VAL A 179 10.09 -5.09 -7.93
N ALA A 180 9.69 -4.86 -9.18
CA ALA A 180 10.05 -5.75 -10.30
C ALA A 180 11.57 -5.81 -10.55
N THR A 181 12.31 -4.74 -10.23
CA THR A 181 13.78 -4.68 -10.41
C THR A 181 14.55 -5.30 -9.26
N GLU A 182 14.06 -5.25 -8.05
CA GLU A 182 14.76 -5.72 -6.84
C GLU A 182 14.61 -7.24 -6.57
N TYR A 183 13.52 -7.87 -7.03
CA TYR A 183 13.12 -9.23 -6.61
C TYR A 183 13.04 -10.26 -7.75
N ASN A 184 14.01 -10.30 -8.65
CA ASN A 184 13.99 -11.13 -9.88
C ASN A 184 13.75 -12.64 -9.68
N ALA A 185 14.21 -13.27 -8.59
CA ALA A 185 14.10 -14.73 -8.43
C ALA A 185 12.80 -15.19 -7.73
N GLY A 186 12.32 -14.46 -6.70
CA GLY A 186 11.07 -14.78 -5.99
C GLY A 186 9.83 -14.39 -6.78
N LEU A 187 9.90 -13.29 -7.51
CA LEU A 187 8.80 -12.77 -8.31
C LEU A 187 8.33 -13.76 -9.39
N GLY A 188 9.28 -14.50 -10.02
CA GLY A 188 8.93 -15.52 -11.00
C GLY A 188 7.99 -16.59 -10.44
N MET A 189 8.27 -17.10 -9.24
CA MET A 189 7.41 -18.12 -8.59
C MET A 189 6.02 -17.57 -8.25
N VAL A 190 5.91 -16.32 -7.84
CA VAL A 190 4.62 -15.68 -7.54
C VAL A 190 3.80 -15.52 -8.82
N ILE A 191 4.43 -15.01 -9.90
CA ILE A 191 3.80 -14.88 -11.22
C ILE A 191 3.35 -16.25 -11.75
N ASP A 192 4.24 -17.25 -11.73
CA ASP A 192 3.91 -18.61 -12.17
C ASP A 192 2.74 -19.19 -11.37
N GLY A 193 2.68 -18.90 -10.07
CA GLY A 193 1.59 -19.32 -9.21
C GLY A 193 0.24 -18.70 -9.59
N PHE A 194 0.21 -17.41 -9.91
CA PHE A 194 -1.01 -16.75 -10.40
C PHE A 194 -1.39 -17.23 -11.80
N MET A 195 -0.43 -17.35 -12.72
CA MET A 195 -0.69 -17.82 -14.09
C MET A 195 -1.20 -19.27 -14.13
N ALA A 196 -0.78 -20.13 -13.20
CA ALA A 196 -1.25 -21.50 -13.11
C ALA A 196 -2.71 -21.61 -12.63
N ALA A 197 -3.23 -20.58 -11.99
CA ALA A 197 -4.59 -20.53 -11.48
C ALA A 197 -5.60 -19.93 -12.47
N GLY A 198 -5.16 -19.28 -13.54
CA GLY A 198 -5.99 -18.68 -14.60
C GLY A 198 -5.73 -17.19 -14.76
#